data_9faaa393798dfacaaa1cb6cae9c1c6c1
#
_entry.id   9faaa393798dfacaaa1cb6cae9c1c6c1
#
_cell.length_a   1.000
_cell.length_b   1.000
_cell.length_c   1.000
_cell.angle_alpha   90.00
_cell.angle_beta   90.00
_cell.angle_gamma   90.00
#
_symmetry.space_group_name_H-M   'P 1'
#
loop_
_entity.id
_entity.type
_entity.pdbx_description
1 polymer ?
#
loop_
_entity_poly.entity_id
_entity_poly.type
_entity_poly.pdbx_seq_one_letter_code
_entity_poly.pdbx_strand_id
1 'polypeptide(L)' 'FAEPRSEHKRHRYAFAPFGGGAHKCIGLVFGQLEIKAVMHRVLRNYRLELPHPDYKPRYDFAGMPIPMDGMNIVLRPR' A
#
# COMPACT_ATOMS: atom_id res chain seq x y z
N PHE A 1 -12.32 -6.77 -4.83
CA PHE A 1 -12.46 -5.44 -5.40
C PHE A 1 -12.84 -5.45 -6.88
N ALA A 2 -12.47 -6.50 -7.62
CA ALA A 2 -12.77 -6.62 -9.04
C ALA A 2 -14.25 -6.92 -9.31
N GLU A 3 -14.74 -6.47 -10.47
CA GLU A 3 -16.05 -6.87 -10.98
C GLU A 3 -16.04 -8.36 -11.39
N PRO A 4 -17.17 -9.10 -11.26
CA PRO A 4 -18.48 -8.64 -10.75
C PRO A 4 -18.59 -8.68 -9.22
N ARG A 5 -17.55 -9.11 -8.49
CA ARG A 5 -17.64 -9.34 -7.04
C ARG A 5 -17.83 -8.05 -6.26
N SER A 6 -17.04 -7.04 -6.49
CA SER A 6 -17.10 -5.68 -5.87
C SER A 6 -17.57 -5.67 -4.40
N GLU A 7 -17.10 -6.61 -3.60
CA GLU A 7 -17.59 -6.88 -2.22
C GLU A 7 -17.45 -5.66 -1.31
N HIS A 8 -16.46 -4.82 -1.54
CA HIS A 8 -16.23 -3.55 -0.82
C HIS A 8 -17.38 -2.55 -0.99
N LYS A 9 -18.23 -2.69 -2.04
CA LYS A 9 -19.37 -1.81 -2.31
C LYS A 9 -20.69 -2.30 -1.68
N ARG A 10 -20.74 -3.54 -1.16
CA ARG A 10 -21.97 -4.13 -0.63
C ARG A 10 -22.50 -3.45 0.62
N HIS A 11 -21.60 -2.91 1.44
CA HIS A 11 -21.96 -2.20 2.66
C HIS A 11 -20.87 -1.16 2.99
N ARG A 12 -21.26 -0.03 3.61
CA ARG A 12 -20.35 1.08 3.95
C ARG A 12 -19.13 0.68 4.81
N TYR A 13 -19.24 -0.41 5.57
CA TYR A 13 -18.16 -0.95 6.40
C TYR A 13 -17.59 -2.27 5.90
N ALA A 14 -17.98 -2.74 4.72
CA ALA A 14 -17.40 -3.94 4.13
C ALA A 14 -15.89 -3.79 3.85
N PHE A 15 -15.43 -2.55 3.66
CA PHE A 15 -14.03 -2.20 3.53
C PHE A 15 -13.75 -0.88 4.24
N ALA A 16 -13.22 -0.97 5.45
CA ALA A 16 -12.95 0.18 6.30
C ALA A 16 -11.48 0.18 6.79
N PRO A 17 -10.49 0.25 5.88
CA PRO A 17 -9.07 0.12 6.21
C PRO A 17 -8.55 1.21 7.15
N PHE A 18 -9.25 2.30 7.26
CA PHE A 18 -8.92 3.44 8.13
C PHE A 18 -9.99 3.68 9.20
N GLY A 19 -10.82 2.68 9.47
CA GLY A 19 -11.94 2.81 10.40
C GLY A 19 -13.09 3.65 9.83
N GLY A 20 -14.02 4.03 10.71
CA GLY A 20 -15.20 4.79 10.30
C GLY A 20 -15.83 5.58 11.43
N GLY A 21 -16.75 6.49 11.10
CA GLY A 21 -17.43 7.34 12.08
C GLY A 21 -16.47 8.20 12.90
N ALA A 22 -16.71 8.29 14.20
CA ALA A 22 -15.88 9.06 15.14
C ALA A 22 -14.47 8.48 15.34
N HIS A 23 -14.27 7.22 15.02
CA HIS A 23 -13.00 6.51 15.14
C HIS A 23 -12.23 6.38 13.82
N LYS A 24 -12.56 7.19 12.84
CA LYS A 24 -11.81 7.23 11.58
C LYS A 24 -10.38 7.71 11.83
N CYS A 25 -9.42 7.09 11.14
CA CYS A 25 -8.01 7.44 11.27
C CYS A 25 -7.78 8.94 11.00
N ILE A 26 -7.28 9.67 11.99
CA ILE A 26 -6.96 11.09 11.89
C ILE A 26 -5.79 11.34 10.92
N GLY A 27 -4.86 10.39 10.81
CA GLY A 27 -3.69 10.48 9.94
C GLY A 27 -3.95 10.14 8.48
N LEU A 28 -5.18 9.76 8.09
CA LEU A 28 -5.50 9.30 6.74
C LEU A 28 -5.05 10.28 5.64
N VAL A 29 -5.42 11.54 5.78
CA VAL A 29 -5.13 12.57 4.76
C VAL A 29 -3.63 12.86 4.72
N PHE A 30 -3.01 12.99 5.88
CA PHE A 30 -1.57 13.24 5.99
C PHE A 30 -0.75 12.07 5.41
N GLY A 31 -1.04 10.84 5.80
CA GLY A 31 -0.34 9.67 5.30
C GLY A 31 -0.49 9.48 3.79
N GLN A 32 -1.68 9.73 3.25
CA GLN A 32 -1.88 9.69 1.80
C GLN A 32 -1.07 10.77 1.06
N LEU A 33 -0.98 11.98 1.62
CA LEU A 33 -0.19 13.06 1.04
C LEU A 33 1.30 12.74 1.05
N GLU A 34 1.80 12.23 2.17
CA GLU A 34 3.18 11.81 2.34
C GLU A 34 3.58 10.73 1.33
N ILE A 35 2.78 9.65 1.23
CA ILE A 35 3.01 8.57 0.25
C ILE A 35 3.02 9.13 -1.18
N LYS A 36 2.06 9.97 -1.54
CA LYS A 36 1.99 10.58 -2.88
C LYS A 36 3.23 11.44 -3.17
N ALA A 37 3.66 12.26 -2.23
CA ALA A 37 4.84 13.13 -2.41
C ALA A 37 6.12 12.31 -2.61
N VAL A 38 6.34 11.30 -1.77
CA VAL A 38 7.50 10.41 -1.87
C VAL A 38 7.46 9.64 -3.18
N MET A 39 6.34 8.98 -3.49
CA MET A 39 6.21 8.17 -4.70
C MET A 39 6.29 9.01 -5.98
N HIS A 40 5.75 10.21 -5.98
CA HIS A 40 5.90 11.13 -7.11
C HIS A 40 7.38 11.41 -7.40
N ARG A 41 8.18 11.71 -6.37
CA ARG A 41 9.62 11.95 -6.52
C ARG A 41 10.36 10.70 -6.97
N VAL A 42 10.06 9.56 -6.37
CA VAL A 42 10.70 8.29 -6.71
C VAL A 42 10.39 7.91 -8.16
N LEU A 43 9.11 7.85 -8.54
CA LEU A 43 8.69 7.42 -9.87
C LEU A 43 9.09 8.40 -10.98
N ARG A 44 9.28 9.66 -10.66
CA ARG A 44 9.79 10.65 -11.62
C ARG A 44 11.25 10.40 -11.99
N ASN A 45 12.07 9.96 -11.03
CA ASN A 45 13.51 9.82 -11.21
C ASN A 45 13.95 8.38 -11.45
N TYR A 46 13.13 7.40 -11.04
CA TYR A 46 13.51 5.99 -11.08
C TYR A 46 12.39 5.12 -11.65
N ARG A 47 12.83 4.02 -12.26
CA ARG A 47 11.98 2.87 -12.55
C ARG A 47 12.16 1.85 -11.45
N LEU A 48 11.04 1.33 -10.93
CA LEU A 48 11.04 0.29 -9.89
C LEU A 48 10.98 -1.07 -10.58
N GLU A 49 11.85 -1.97 -10.20
CA GLU A 49 11.89 -3.34 -10.70
C GLU A 49 11.94 -4.31 -9.53
N LEU A 50 11.36 -5.48 -9.70
CA LEU A 50 11.53 -6.56 -8.73
C LEU A 50 12.97 -7.11 -8.84
N PRO A 51 13.55 -7.60 -7.73
CA PRO A 51 14.90 -8.20 -7.76
C PRO A 51 14.97 -9.42 -8.68
N HIS A 52 13.88 -10.17 -8.81
CA HIS A 52 13.67 -11.25 -9.77
C HIS A 52 12.16 -11.44 -10.03
N PRO A 53 11.76 -12.03 -11.18
CA PRO A 53 10.35 -12.12 -11.59
C PRO A 53 9.43 -12.82 -10.61
N ASP A 54 9.95 -13.81 -9.88
CA ASP A 54 9.18 -14.62 -8.92
C ASP A 54 9.27 -14.07 -7.48
N TYR A 55 9.81 -12.87 -7.28
CA TYR A 55 9.95 -12.28 -5.96
C TYR A 55 8.57 -12.05 -5.32
N LYS A 56 8.41 -12.64 -4.14
CA LYS A 56 7.23 -12.44 -3.28
C LYS A 56 7.71 -12.10 -1.89
N PRO A 57 7.42 -10.90 -1.38
CA PRO A 57 7.82 -10.52 -0.03
C PRO A 57 7.10 -11.43 0.98
N ARG A 58 7.83 -11.82 2.02
CA ARG A 58 7.26 -12.51 3.17
C ARG A 58 6.84 -11.47 4.20
N TYR A 59 5.67 -11.66 4.78
CA TYR A 59 5.12 -10.74 5.77
C TYR A 59 5.06 -11.37 7.16
N ASP A 60 5.41 -10.61 8.17
CA ASP A 60 5.04 -10.87 9.56
C ASP A 60 3.67 -10.26 9.82
N PHE A 61 2.76 -11.07 10.36
CA PHE A 61 1.38 -10.69 10.70
C PHE A 61 1.13 -10.68 12.21
N ALA A 62 2.15 -10.76 13.05
CA ALA A 62 1.99 -10.73 14.52
C ALA A 62 1.41 -9.39 15.03
N GLY A 63 1.49 -8.35 14.22
CA GLY A 63 0.90 -7.05 14.46
C GLY A 63 0.45 -6.42 13.15
N MET A 64 0.93 -5.22 12.87
CA MET A 64 0.77 -4.61 11.56
C MET A 64 1.63 -5.38 10.55
N PRO A 65 1.10 -5.77 9.37
CA PRO A 65 1.87 -6.52 8.39
C PRO A 65 3.15 -5.80 7.99
N ILE A 66 4.29 -6.42 8.26
CA ILE A 66 5.62 -5.87 7.96
C ILE A 66 6.36 -6.85 7.04
N PRO A 67 6.95 -6.39 5.91
CA PRO A 67 7.81 -7.23 5.09
C PRO A 67 9.06 -7.67 5.88
N MET A 68 9.24 -8.98 6.06
CA MET A 68 10.35 -9.54 6.86
C MET A 68 11.71 -9.35 6.20
N ASP A 69 11.75 -9.18 4.91
CA ASP A 69 12.96 -9.02 4.09
C ASP A 69 13.23 -7.56 3.69
N GLY A 70 12.48 -6.61 4.28
CA GLY A 70 12.57 -5.19 3.97
C GLY A 70 12.00 -4.80 2.60
N MET A 71 11.32 -5.72 1.89
CA MET A 71 10.73 -5.48 0.57
C MET A 71 11.78 -4.97 -0.45
N ASN A 72 12.73 -5.83 -0.79
CA ASN A 72 13.81 -5.50 -1.71
C ASN A 72 13.28 -5.10 -3.09
N ILE A 73 13.71 -3.95 -3.57
CA ILE A 73 13.41 -3.43 -4.91
C ILE A 73 14.68 -2.91 -5.57
N VAL A 74 14.72 -2.94 -6.89
CA VAL A 74 15.79 -2.36 -7.69
C VAL A 74 15.34 -1.01 -8.23
N LEU A 75 16.13 0.02 -7.97
CA LEU A 75 15.90 1.37 -8.49
C LEU A 75 16.81 1.60 -9.70
N ARG A 76 16.23 1.82 -10.87
CA ARG A 76 16.97 2.22 -12.07
C ARG A 76 16.68 3.68 -12.40
N PRO A 77 17.69 4.52 -12.54
CA PRO A 77 17.51 5.90 -13.02
C PRO A 77 16.77 5.94 -14.36
N ARG A 78 15.94 6.96 -14.53
CA ARG A 78 15.26 7.25 -15.81
C ARG A 78 16.10 8.12 -16.71
#